data_f99c9948b4e44c77d57e32596ccc4e6b
#
_entry.id   f99c9948b4e44c77d57e32596ccc4e6b
#
_cell.length_a   1.000
_cell.length_b   1.000
_cell.length_c   1.000
_cell.angle_alpha   90.00
_cell.angle_beta   90.00
_cell.angle_gamma   90.00
#
_symmetry.space_group_name_H-M   'P 1'
#
loop_
_entity.id
_entity.type
_entity.pdbx_description
1 polymer ?
#
loop_
_entity_poly.entity_id
_entity_poly.type
_entity_poly.pdbx_seq_one_letter_code
_entity_poly.pdbx_strand_id
1 'polypeptide(L)'
;MPPNKQPRTEPIVRVRTGCYTCRRRKKKCNEAKPACGGCVRNKLSCHWPSNVSAEPRSESNSSSSSSTTTTTTTTTSTSTIPDQKAAPDNSQGLENSQITTCLAIGNVIPRSLSMLPGYSPESFQLLSHYLATTADCMANGSTPINPFLVQIVPLAFTSDLMLQLVLTQSAAHRAFRARKDADEVADSHYTKALRLFRKGVTDFIDGKESNPLMLTVGALVMCFTETAKGDMNGTIFDHLSAANSLLIRLLSHSDTAVPKDLKDFVIEYYTYTATVSMISIDARVSPQLLLNFDLEQRARHLLASEYVGNLSGCWLELLLLIPCIFDLGREFMMHDGDGDGDDHEHGHGHHQPRRPTADNIAMYGSLQCQIMRWEPYAFVTPEVFLAGRIFQQAMLLYLFTSLGSSFSRAANGMHQALIESAIVEAMSYLRQLSATVRINSGLCWPIAVVGSCLADSEQQQNELRLRLTTMVNTFGLGNMQRTLLLLEHMWQTPLAEAGPWNICRVMQQKQIWISFA
;
A
#
# COMPACT_ATOMS: atom_id res chain seq x y z
N MET A 1 -17.44 63.57 -2.83
CA MET A 1 -18.48 62.53 -2.59
C MET A 1 -18.23 61.39 -3.55
N PRO A 2 -17.86 60.19 -3.10
CA PRO A 2 -17.76 59.01 -3.98
C PRO A 2 -19.11 58.32 -4.09
N PRO A 3 -19.42 57.62 -5.19
CA PRO A 3 -20.74 57.04 -5.47
C PRO A 3 -20.99 55.76 -4.65
N ASN A 4 -22.20 55.70 -4.15
CA ASN A 4 -22.81 54.67 -3.32
C ASN A 4 -22.89 53.34 -4.04
N LYS A 5 -22.26 52.29 -3.54
CA LYS A 5 -22.39 50.91 -4.03
C LYS A 5 -23.54 50.22 -3.30
N GLN A 6 -24.64 49.97 -4.04
CA GLN A 6 -25.73 49.13 -3.56
C GLN A 6 -25.25 47.68 -3.29
N PRO A 7 -25.73 46.99 -2.25
CA PRO A 7 -25.40 45.61 -1.98
C PRO A 7 -26.13 44.65 -2.95
N ARG A 8 -25.37 43.77 -3.62
CA ARG A 8 -25.92 42.68 -4.43
C ARG A 8 -26.45 41.58 -3.52
N THR A 9 -27.73 41.27 -3.63
CA THR A 9 -28.49 40.30 -2.82
C THR A 9 -28.75 38.96 -3.53
N GLU A 10 -27.86 38.46 -4.39
CA GLU A 10 -27.99 37.10 -4.92
C GLU A 10 -26.83 36.21 -4.55
N PRO A 11 -27.07 34.96 -4.06
CA PRO A 11 -26.01 34.05 -3.74
C PRO A 11 -25.31 33.57 -5.02
N ILE A 12 -24.02 33.81 -5.13
CA ILE A 12 -23.19 33.36 -6.25
C ILE A 12 -23.06 31.83 -6.19
N VAL A 13 -23.83 31.12 -7.00
CA VAL A 13 -23.69 29.68 -7.23
C VAL A 13 -22.37 29.44 -7.95
N ARG A 14 -21.42 28.82 -7.27
CA ARG A 14 -20.11 28.45 -7.85
C ARG A 14 -20.28 27.21 -8.73
N VAL A 15 -20.31 27.38 -10.02
CA VAL A 15 -20.30 26.29 -11.00
C VAL A 15 -18.92 25.62 -11.01
N ARG A 16 -18.89 24.29 -10.92
CA ARG A 16 -17.64 23.49 -10.87
C ARG A 16 -17.22 22.97 -12.26
N THR A 17 -17.19 23.84 -13.28
CA THR A 17 -16.96 23.48 -14.69
C THR A 17 -15.51 23.66 -15.16
N GLY A 18 -14.67 24.36 -14.42
CA GLY A 18 -13.27 24.63 -14.78
C GLY A 18 -12.35 23.40 -14.68
N CYS A 19 -11.19 23.45 -15.38
CA CYS A 19 -10.19 22.39 -15.34
C CYS A 19 -9.67 22.13 -13.92
N TYR A 20 -9.24 20.89 -13.65
CA TYR A 20 -8.74 20.48 -12.33
C TYR A 20 -7.55 21.31 -11.86
N THR A 21 -6.65 21.68 -12.77
CA THR A 21 -5.46 22.49 -12.47
C THR A 21 -5.83 23.89 -11.94
N CYS A 22 -6.78 24.58 -12.57
CA CYS A 22 -7.27 25.89 -12.08
C CYS A 22 -8.04 25.74 -10.78
N ARG A 23 -8.83 24.68 -10.62
CA ARG A 23 -9.60 24.39 -9.41
C ARG A 23 -8.69 24.16 -8.21
N ARG A 24 -7.64 23.35 -8.36
CA ARG A 24 -6.63 23.10 -7.32
C ARG A 24 -5.90 24.37 -6.90
N ARG A 25 -5.59 25.25 -7.87
CA ARG A 25 -4.93 26.55 -7.62
C ARG A 25 -5.88 27.65 -7.13
N LYS A 26 -7.18 27.35 -6.97
CA LYS A 26 -8.23 28.31 -6.57
C LYS A 26 -8.28 29.55 -7.48
N LYS A 27 -7.97 29.40 -8.78
CA LYS A 27 -7.99 30.46 -9.79
C LYS A 27 -9.19 30.27 -10.72
N LYS A 28 -9.72 31.38 -11.26
CA LYS A 28 -10.81 31.37 -12.24
C LYS A 28 -10.29 30.72 -13.54
N CYS A 29 -11.01 29.72 -14.04
CA CYS A 29 -10.75 29.08 -15.33
C CYS A 29 -11.60 29.76 -16.42
N ASN A 30 -11.02 29.99 -17.60
CA ASN A 30 -11.76 30.49 -18.77
C ASN A 30 -12.34 29.38 -19.64
N GLU A 31 -12.17 28.12 -19.22
CA GLU A 31 -12.77 26.92 -19.80
C GLU A 31 -12.46 26.65 -21.28
N ALA A 32 -11.47 27.34 -21.86
CA ALA A 32 -11.00 27.06 -23.21
C ALA A 32 -10.36 25.65 -23.29
N LYS A 33 -10.77 24.86 -24.30
CA LYS A 33 -10.23 23.53 -24.58
C LYS A 33 -9.33 23.56 -25.81
N PRO A 34 -8.31 22.71 -25.93
CA PRO A 34 -7.93 21.62 -25.02
C PRO A 34 -7.24 22.10 -23.73
N ALA A 35 -6.63 23.29 -23.70
CA ALA A 35 -5.98 23.86 -22.54
C ALA A 35 -6.52 25.27 -22.25
N CYS A 36 -6.88 25.53 -20.97
CA CYS A 36 -7.40 26.82 -20.58
C CYS A 36 -6.30 27.88 -20.58
N GLY A 37 -6.65 29.14 -20.89
CA GLY A 37 -5.72 30.25 -20.97
C GLY A 37 -4.92 30.52 -19.66
N GLY A 38 -5.47 30.12 -18.50
CA GLY A 38 -4.76 30.19 -17.23
C GLY A 38 -3.66 29.17 -17.12
N CYS A 39 -3.85 27.96 -17.63
CA CYS A 39 -2.82 26.93 -17.67
C CYS A 39 -1.75 27.22 -18.72
N VAL A 40 -2.16 27.61 -19.92
CA VAL A 40 -1.25 27.97 -21.02
C VAL A 40 -0.28 29.08 -20.59
N ARG A 41 -0.77 30.21 -20.05
CA ARG A 41 0.08 31.33 -19.62
C ARG A 41 1.06 30.97 -18.50
N ASN A 42 0.75 29.96 -17.71
CA ASN A 42 1.60 29.55 -16.60
C ASN A 42 2.34 28.24 -16.90
N LYS A 43 2.40 27.81 -18.15
CA LYS A 43 3.07 26.57 -18.62
C LYS A 43 2.68 25.34 -17.75
N LEU A 44 1.39 25.19 -17.46
CA LEU A 44 0.88 24.13 -16.60
C LEU A 44 0.05 23.13 -17.41
N SER A 45 0.20 21.86 -17.10
CA SER A 45 -0.67 20.81 -17.64
C SER A 45 -2.14 21.05 -17.28
N CYS A 46 -3.02 21.03 -18.31
CA CYS A 46 -4.44 21.37 -18.15
C CYS A 46 -5.30 20.11 -18.21
N HIS A 47 -5.75 19.64 -17.04
CA HIS A 47 -6.57 18.42 -16.93
C HIS A 47 -8.04 18.78 -16.79
N TRP A 48 -8.89 18.12 -17.60
CA TRP A 48 -10.34 18.33 -17.62
C TRP A 48 -11.07 17.13 -17.01
N PRO A 49 -12.26 17.35 -16.39
CA PRO A 49 -13.15 16.24 -16.05
C PRO A 49 -13.55 15.48 -17.31
N SER A 50 -13.44 14.16 -17.30
CA SER A 50 -13.93 13.31 -18.38
C SER A 50 -15.45 13.42 -18.43
N ASN A 51 -16.00 13.98 -19.49
CA ASN A 51 -17.43 13.91 -19.75
C ASN A 51 -17.75 12.48 -20.20
N VAL A 52 -18.33 11.69 -19.33
CA VAL A 52 -19.15 10.55 -19.76
C VAL A 52 -20.35 11.16 -20.44
N SER A 53 -20.45 10.98 -21.75
CA SER A 53 -21.52 11.42 -22.60
C SER A 53 -22.87 10.89 -22.09
N ALA A 54 -23.71 11.76 -21.61
CA ALA A 54 -25.12 11.48 -21.44
C ALA A 54 -25.80 11.50 -22.82
N GLU A 55 -26.25 10.35 -23.31
CA GLU A 55 -27.16 10.26 -24.42
C GLU A 55 -28.55 10.82 -24.02
N PRO A 56 -29.28 11.51 -24.94
CA PRO A 56 -30.54 12.09 -24.60
C PRO A 56 -31.65 11.03 -24.49
N ARG A 57 -32.34 11.02 -23.36
CA ARG A 57 -33.58 10.27 -23.19
C ARG A 57 -34.65 10.87 -24.09
N SER A 58 -35.10 10.10 -25.07
CA SER A 58 -36.38 10.32 -25.78
C SER A 58 -37.52 9.79 -24.90
N GLU A 59 -38.45 10.67 -24.58
CA GLU A 59 -39.73 10.31 -23.99
C GLU A 59 -40.59 9.55 -25.02
N SER A 60 -41.17 8.42 -24.61
CA SER A 60 -42.41 7.94 -25.20
C SER A 60 -43.27 7.25 -24.15
N ASN A 61 -44.43 7.84 -23.92
CA ASN A 61 -45.57 7.32 -23.17
C ASN A 61 -46.11 6.03 -23.78
N SER A 62 -46.56 5.10 -22.95
CA SER A 62 -47.95 4.62 -22.86
C SER A 62 -48.06 3.23 -22.26
N SER A 63 -48.75 3.19 -21.18
CA SER A 63 -50.00 2.45 -20.89
C SER A 63 -50.01 0.93 -20.82
N SER A 64 -50.32 0.49 -19.60
CA SER A 64 -51.42 -0.42 -19.20
C SER A 64 -51.35 -1.93 -19.52
N SER A 65 -51.66 -2.61 -18.50
CA SER A 65 -52.54 -3.77 -18.22
C SER A 65 -51.80 -5.05 -17.78
N SER A 66 -51.95 -5.40 -16.54
CA SER A 66 -52.92 -6.32 -15.88
C SER A 66 -52.85 -7.78 -16.30
N SER A 67 -52.79 -8.55 -15.30
CA SER A 67 -53.46 -9.82 -14.94
C SER A 67 -52.48 -10.95 -14.63
N THR A 68 -52.45 -11.38 -13.44
CA THR A 68 -53.30 -12.34 -12.69
C THR A 68 -52.85 -13.81 -12.79
N THR A 69 -52.64 -14.39 -11.63
CA THR A 69 -53.05 -15.71 -11.14
C THR A 69 -52.21 -16.92 -11.65
N THR A 70 -51.88 -17.92 -10.94
CA THR A 70 -52.44 -18.62 -9.78
C THR A 70 -51.49 -19.79 -9.39
N THR A 71 -51.29 -19.98 -8.09
CA THR A 71 -51.54 -21.20 -7.30
C THR A 71 -51.04 -22.56 -7.87
N THR A 72 -50.43 -23.44 -7.17
CA THR A 72 -50.86 -24.32 -6.08
C THR A 72 -49.78 -25.39 -5.80
N THR A 73 -49.54 -25.61 -4.61
CA THR A 73 -49.76 -26.68 -3.63
C THR A 73 -48.78 -27.86 -3.57
N THR A 74 -48.27 -28.00 -2.36
CA THR A 74 -48.29 -29.17 -1.45
C THR A 74 -47.69 -30.49 -1.95
N THR A 75 -46.85 -31.11 -1.17
CA THR A 75 -47.14 -32.05 -0.08
C THR A 75 -45.87 -32.63 0.57
N THR A 76 -45.79 -32.52 1.84
CA THR A 76 -45.59 -33.45 2.96
C THR A 76 -45.17 -34.92 2.68
N SER A 77 -44.20 -35.38 3.47
CA SER A 77 -44.26 -36.51 4.42
C SER A 77 -42.87 -36.89 4.93
N THR A 78 -42.63 -36.72 6.16
CA THR A 78 -42.65 -37.61 7.37
C THR A 78 -42.03 -39.00 7.20
N SER A 79 -41.06 -39.28 8.03
CA SER A 79 -40.93 -40.33 9.06
C SER A 79 -39.49 -40.79 9.23
N THR A 80 -39.00 -40.77 10.33
CA THR A 80 -38.93 -41.56 11.61
C THR A 80 -37.55 -42.17 11.83
N ILE A 81 -37.07 -41.90 13.04
CA ILE A 81 -35.92 -42.49 13.75
C ILE A 81 -36.27 -43.95 14.15
N PRO A 82 -35.32 -44.89 14.38
CA PRO A 82 -34.87 -45.03 15.76
C PRO A 82 -33.40 -45.46 15.99
N ASP A 83 -33.02 -45.19 17.22
CA ASP A 83 -31.93 -45.63 18.09
C ASP A 83 -31.31 -47.03 17.88
N GLN A 84 -30.01 -47.18 18.19
CA GLN A 84 -29.50 -47.94 19.37
C GLN A 84 -27.95 -48.03 19.40
N LYS A 85 -27.41 -47.55 20.52
CA LYS A 85 -26.42 -48.11 21.47
C LYS A 85 -25.35 -49.11 20.98
N ALA A 86 -24.09 -48.83 21.26
CA ALA A 86 -23.23 -49.42 22.31
C ALA A 86 -21.75 -48.99 22.11
N ALA A 87 -21.13 -48.58 23.21
CA ALA A 87 -19.68 -48.55 23.45
C ALA A 87 -19.28 -49.86 24.18
N PRO A 88 -18.01 -50.13 24.57
CA PRO A 88 -16.72 -49.44 24.35
C PRO A 88 -15.60 -50.41 23.91
N ASP A 89 -14.41 -49.97 23.54
CA ASP A 89 -13.20 -50.31 24.28
C ASP A 89 -11.92 -49.60 23.78
N ASN A 90 -11.00 -49.49 24.71
CA ASN A 90 -9.69 -48.91 24.75
C ASN A 90 -8.65 -49.34 23.68
N SER A 91 -7.78 -48.43 23.25
CA SER A 91 -6.36 -48.45 23.60
C SER A 91 -5.52 -47.43 22.78
N GLN A 92 -4.89 -46.55 23.52
CA GLN A 92 -3.55 -45.96 23.38
C GLN A 92 -2.98 -45.65 21.97
N GLY A 93 -2.75 -44.37 21.75
CA GLY A 93 -1.87 -43.83 20.70
C GLY A 93 -1.71 -42.32 20.90
N LEU A 94 -0.80 -41.89 21.78
CA LEU A 94 -0.36 -40.52 21.95
C LEU A 94 0.39 -40.06 20.70
N GLU A 95 0.31 -38.74 20.50
CA GLU A 95 1.15 -37.90 19.65
C GLU A 95 0.64 -37.62 18.22
N ASN A 96 0.34 -36.34 18.05
CA ASN A 96 0.12 -35.51 16.89
C ASN A 96 -1.30 -34.97 16.71
N SER A 97 -1.71 -34.14 17.65
CA SER A 97 -2.97 -33.37 17.51
C SER A 97 -2.90 -32.00 18.16
N GLN A 98 -1.94 -31.17 17.79
CA GLN A 98 -1.93 -29.77 18.22
C GLN A 98 -1.75 -28.73 17.12
N ILE A 99 -1.69 -29.11 15.84
CA ILE A 99 -1.55 -28.15 14.72
C ILE A 99 -2.82 -28.01 13.88
N THR A 100 -3.82 -28.86 14.09
CA THR A 100 -5.04 -28.83 13.24
C THR A 100 -6.21 -28.07 13.86
N THR A 101 -6.08 -27.51 15.06
CA THR A 101 -7.21 -26.86 15.77
C THR A 101 -7.34 -25.36 15.44
N CYS A 102 -6.41 -24.75 14.74
CA CYS A 102 -6.53 -23.33 14.34
C CYS A 102 -7.25 -23.10 13.00
N LEU A 103 -7.54 -24.15 12.23
CA LEU A 103 -8.22 -24.03 10.93
C LEU A 103 -9.75 -24.24 10.98
N ALA A 104 -10.31 -24.49 12.14
CA ALA A 104 -11.75 -24.75 12.31
C ALA A 104 -12.54 -23.59 12.93
N ILE A 105 -11.98 -22.38 13.08
CA ILE A 105 -12.74 -21.17 13.49
C ILE A 105 -13.37 -20.49 12.26
N GLY A 106 -13.49 -21.19 11.17
CA GLY A 106 -14.21 -20.74 9.97
C GLY A 106 -15.72 -20.88 10.09
N ASN A 107 -16.34 -20.65 11.26
CA ASN A 107 -17.79 -20.64 11.30
C ASN A 107 -18.36 -19.81 12.43
N VAL A 108 -18.99 -18.72 11.98
CA VAL A 108 -20.18 -18.16 12.62
C VAL A 108 -19.89 -17.40 13.92
N ILE A 109 -19.62 -16.10 13.77
CA ILE A 109 -20.02 -15.17 14.83
C ILE A 109 -21.49 -15.49 15.10
N PRO A 110 -21.86 -15.96 16.29
CA PRO A 110 -23.25 -16.31 16.58
C PRO A 110 -24.15 -15.11 16.29
N ARG A 111 -25.28 -15.31 15.62
CA ARG A 111 -26.29 -14.26 15.33
C ARG A 111 -26.78 -13.51 16.58
N SER A 112 -26.51 -14.03 17.76
CA SER A 112 -26.80 -13.42 19.06
C SER A 112 -25.78 -12.37 19.52
N LEU A 113 -24.66 -12.22 18.85
CA LEU A 113 -23.76 -11.08 19.05
C LEU A 113 -24.29 -9.84 18.31
N SER A 114 -25.43 -9.31 18.75
CA SER A 114 -25.92 -7.98 18.40
C SER A 114 -25.04 -6.89 19.03
N MET A 115 -23.71 -7.07 18.97
CA MET A 115 -22.73 -6.07 19.41
C MET A 115 -22.56 -4.94 18.39
N LEU A 116 -23.24 -5.02 17.24
CA LEU A 116 -23.27 -4.00 16.20
C LEU A 116 -24.71 -3.57 15.93
N PRO A 117 -25.41 -2.91 16.86
CA PRO A 117 -26.76 -2.44 16.63
C PRO A 117 -26.77 -1.44 15.46
N GLY A 118 -27.67 -1.66 14.49
CA GLY A 118 -27.80 -0.79 13.32
C GLY A 118 -26.93 -1.16 12.11
N TYR A 119 -26.18 -2.27 12.15
CA TYR A 119 -25.42 -2.77 11.01
C TYR A 119 -26.18 -3.86 10.23
N SER A 120 -25.97 -3.87 8.90
CA SER A 120 -26.63 -4.83 8.00
C SER A 120 -26.05 -6.25 8.16
N PRO A 121 -26.80 -7.29 7.75
CA PRO A 121 -26.26 -8.65 7.69
C PRO A 121 -24.99 -8.77 6.84
N GLU A 122 -24.85 -7.92 5.82
CA GLU A 122 -23.65 -7.86 4.98
C GLU A 122 -22.42 -7.38 5.75
N SER A 123 -22.58 -6.38 6.64
CA SER A 123 -21.50 -5.91 7.51
C SER A 123 -20.95 -7.04 8.40
N PHE A 124 -21.82 -7.96 8.88
CA PHE A 124 -21.39 -9.14 9.61
C PHE A 124 -20.60 -10.13 8.74
N GLN A 125 -21.02 -10.32 7.48
CA GLN A 125 -20.27 -11.17 6.55
C GLN A 125 -18.89 -10.58 6.25
N LEU A 126 -18.80 -9.25 6.09
CA LEU A 126 -17.54 -8.56 5.90
C LEU A 126 -16.64 -8.68 7.13
N LEU A 127 -17.17 -8.49 8.33
CA LEU A 127 -16.39 -8.67 9.56
C LEU A 127 -15.91 -10.12 9.70
N SER A 128 -16.75 -11.10 9.40
CA SER A 128 -16.38 -12.52 9.39
C SER A 128 -15.27 -12.80 8.37
N HIS A 129 -15.37 -12.23 7.17
CA HIS A 129 -14.31 -12.35 6.14
C HIS A 129 -13.01 -11.67 6.58
N TYR A 130 -13.09 -10.52 7.26
CA TYR A 130 -11.92 -9.87 7.83
C TYR A 130 -11.19 -10.77 8.81
N LEU A 131 -11.93 -11.32 9.78
CA LEU A 131 -11.37 -12.17 10.82
C LEU A 131 -10.80 -13.49 10.28
N ALA A 132 -11.45 -14.07 9.27
CA ALA A 132 -11.05 -15.36 8.72
C ALA A 132 -9.97 -15.28 7.65
N THR A 133 -9.82 -14.13 6.96
CA THR A 133 -8.99 -14.08 5.76
C THR A 133 -8.21 -12.77 5.61
N THR A 134 -8.91 -11.61 5.69
CA THR A 134 -8.27 -10.33 5.35
C THR A 134 -7.13 -9.99 6.30
N ALA A 135 -7.36 -10.09 7.61
CA ALA A 135 -6.34 -9.80 8.63
C ALA A 135 -5.08 -10.68 8.46
N ASP A 136 -5.26 -11.93 8.05
CA ASP A 136 -4.14 -12.84 7.81
C ASP A 136 -3.33 -12.48 6.57
N CYS A 137 -3.97 -11.93 5.55
CA CYS A 137 -3.26 -11.45 4.35
C CYS A 137 -2.52 -10.12 4.59
N MET A 138 -2.97 -9.30 5.57
CA MET A 138 -2.33 -8.03 5.93
C MET A 138 -1.07 -8.20 6.77
N ALA A 139 -0.92 -9.33 7.48
CA ALA A 139 0.24 -9.64 8.31
C ALA A 139 1.12 -10.69 7.61
N ASN A 140 2.43 -10.50 7.64
CA ASN A 140 3.38 -11.42 7.01
C ASN A 140 3.57 -12.75 7.78
N GLY A 141 3.06 -12.85 9.01
CA GLY A 141 3.15 -14.06 9.82
C GLY A 141 4.52 -14.34 10.42
N SER A 142 5.38 -13.33 10.53
CA SER A 142 6.68 -13.45 11.21
C SER A 142 6.57 -13.80 12.69
N THR A 143 5.43 -13.47 13.31
CA THR A 143 5.11 -13.87 14.68
C THR A 143 3.76 -14.58 14.73
N PRO A 144 3.51 -15.43 15.75
CA PRO A 144 2.25 -16.15 15.88
C PRO A 144 1.04 -15.23 16.21
N ILE A 145 1.30 -14.04 16.76
CA ILE A 145 0.27 -13.08 17.15
C ILE A 145 0.04 -12.11 16.00
N ASN A 146 -1.16 -12.11 15.43
CA ASN A 146 -1.53 -11.19 14.36
C ASN A 146 -2.07 -9.88 14.94
N PRO A 147 -1.34 -8.73 14.79
CA PRO A 147 -1.75 -7.45 15.36
C PRO A 147 -3.03 -6.89 14.75
N PHE A 148 -3.37 -7.24 13.51
CA PHE A 148 -4.63 -6.84 12.90
C PHE A 148 -5.84 -7.48 13.59
N LEU A 149 -5.66 -8.65 14.20
CA LEU A 149 -6.70 -9.28 15.02
C LEU A 149 -6.68 -8.77 16.45
N VAL A 150 -5.51 -8.74 17.12
CA VAL A 150 -5.44 -8.48 18.55
C VAL A 150 -5.39 -6.99 18.91
N GLN A 151 -5.00 -6.11 17.98
CA GLN A 151 -4.91 -4.66 18.18
C GLN A 151 -6.00 -3.90 17.41
N ILE A 152 -6.21 -4.19 16.12
CA ILE A 152 -7.13 -3.41 15.28
C ILE A 152 -8.59 -3.80 15.53
N VAL A 153 -8.92 -5.09 15.66
CA VAL A 153 -10.31 -5.53 15.89
C VAL A 153 -10.90 -4.96 17.18
N PRO A 154 -10.20 -4.96 18.34
CA PRO A 154 -10.74 -4.30 19.54
C PRO A 154 -11.04 -2.81 19.33
N LEU A 155 -10.20 -2.07 18.59
CA LEU A 155 -10.45 -0.68 18.27
C LEU A 155 -11.69 -0.51 17.38
N ALA A 156 -11.96 -1.46 16.48
CA ALA A 156 -13.15 -1.44 15.64
C ALA A 156 -14.46 -1.60 16.45
N PHE A 157 -14.43 -2.26 17.61
CA PHE A 157 -15.59 -2.34 18.50
C PHE A 157 -15.79 -1.10 19.38
N THR A 158 -14.79 -0.21 19.46
CA THR A 158 -14.87 1.02 20.27
C THR A 158 -15.05 2.28 19.44
N SER A 159 -14.91 2.18 18.10
CA SER A 159 -14.94 3.35 17.18
C SER A 159 -15.62 3.01 15.86
N ASP A 160 -16.68 3.76 15.53
CA ASP A 160 -17.37 3.66 14.23
C ASP A 160 -16.41 3.87 13.06
N LEU A 161 -15.46 4.80 13.19
CA LEU A 161 -14.43 5.01 12.17
C LEU A 161 -13.64 3.74 11.92
N MET A 162 -13.10 3.12 12.97
CA MET A 162 -12.30 1.92 12.86
C MET A 162 -13.11 0.74 12.30
N LEU A 163 -14.35 0.60 12.72
CA LEU A 163 -15.25 -0.44 12.21
C LEU A 163 -15.51 -0.25 10.71
N GLN A 164 -15.82 0.97 10.26
CA GLN A 164 -16.02 1.23 8.84
C GLN A 164 -14.75 0.95 8.02
N LEU A 165 -13.56 1.26 8.54
CA LEU A 165 -12.29 0.97 7.86
C LEU A 165 -12.02 -0.54 7.76
N VAL A 166 -12.26 -1.30 8.83
CA VAL A 166 -12.14 -2.77 8.82
C VAL A 166 -13.11 -3.38 7.80
N LEU A 167 -14.36 -2.90 7.75
CA LEU A 167 -15.35 -3.37 6.78
C LEU A 167 -14.96 -2.99 5.35
N THR A 168 -14.43 -1.78 5.13
CA THR A 168 -13.92 -1.34 3.83
C THR A 168 -12.78 -2.22 3.34
N GLN A 169 -11.81 -2.49 4.21
CA GLN A 169 -10.64 -3.31 3.88
C GLN A 169 -11.07 -4.74 3.54
N SER A 170 -12.01 -5.29 4.30
CA SER A 170 -12.59 -6.61 4.04
C SER A 170 -13.36 -6.64 2.70
N ALA A 171 -14.18 -5.63 2.42
CA ALA A 171 -14.95 -5.55 1.19
C ALA A 171 -14.02 -5.42 -0.03
N ALA A 172 -13.02 -4.53 0.04
CA ALA A 172 -12.03 -4.37 -1.03
C ALA A 172 -11.26 -5.67 -1.32
N HIS A 173 -10.81 -6.36 -0.27
CA HIS A 173 -10.12 -7.64 -0.39
C HIS A 173 -11.04 -8.72 -0.98
N ARG A 174 -12.29 -8.82 -0.51
CA ARG A 174 -13.29 -9.78 -1.05
C ARG A 174 -13.61 -9.50 -2.52
N ALA A 175 -13.77 -8.23 -2.89
CA ALA A 175 -14.03 -7.82 -4.27
C ALA A 175 -12.87 -8.20 -5.20
N PHE A 176 -11.64 -7.90 -4.80
CA PHE A 176 -10.46 -8.25 -5.57
C PHE A 176 -10.34 -9.78 -5.77
N ARG A 177 -10.52 -10.58 -4.72
CA ARG A 177 -10.54 -12.05 -4.83
C ARG A 177 -11.63 -12.58 -5.73
N ALA A 178 -12.79 -11.91 -5.76
CA ALA A 178 -13.91 -12.25 -6.64
C ALA A 178 -13.72 -11.74 -8.09
N ARG A 179 -12.61 -11.06 -8.40
CA ARG A 179 -12.31 -10.44 -9.70
C ARG A 179 -13.40 -9.47 -10.16
N LYS A 180 -13.94 -8.69 -9.22
CA LYS A 180 -14.90 -7.63 -9.50
C LYS A 180 -14.14 -6.31 -9.65
N ASP A 181 -14.34 -5.62 -10.76
CA ASP A 181 -13.68 -4.34 -11.05
C ASP A 181 -14.21 -3.19 -10.18
N ALA A 182 -15.45 -3.28 -9.74
CA ALA A 182 -16.07 -2.32 -8.82
C ALA A 182 -16.90 -3.06 -7.77
N ASP A 183 -16.79 -2.63 -6.51
CA ASP A 183 -17.65 -3.11 -5.43
C ASP A 183 -18.28 -1.89 -4.74
N GLU A 184 -19.55 -1.64 -5.05
CA GLU A 184 -20.33 -0.54 -4.47
C GLU A 184 -20.35 -0.60 -2.94
N VAL A 185 -20.26 -1.81 -2.37
CA VAL A 185 -20.22 -2.02 -0.93
C VAL A 185 -18.90 -1.50 -0.34
N ALA A 186 -17.77 -1.83 -0.97
CA ALA A 186 -16.46 -1.32 -0.56
C ALA A 186 -16.42 0.21 -0.65
N ASP A 187 -16.91 0.80 -1.74
CA ASP A 187 -16.93 2.25 -1.93
C ASP A 187 -17.89 2.96 -0.97
N SER A 188 -19.02 2.32 -0.63
CA SER A 188 -19.97 2.85 0.36
C SER A 188 -19.33 2.92 1.76
N HIS A 189 -18.70 1.83 2.22
CA HIS A 189 -18.01 1.80 3.51
C HIS A 189 -16.81 2.77 3.52
N TYR A 190 -16.03 2.83 2.44
CA TYR A 190 -14.91 3.74 2.33
C TYR A 190 -15.34 5.21 2.38
N THR A 191 -16.39 5.56 1.64
CA THR A 191 -16.95 6.92 1.67
C THR A 191 -17.41 7.30 3.09
N LYS A 192 -18.04 6.38 3.80
CA LYS A 192 -18.47 6.59 5.18
C LYS A 192 -17.26 6.75 6.11
N ALA A 193 -16.24 5.90 5.98
CA ALA A 193 -15.00 6.00 6.73
C ALA A 193 -14.31 7.35 6.51
N LEU A 194 -14.19 7.82 5.26
CA LEU A 194 -13.61 9.13 4.95
C LEU A 194 -14.39 10.30 5.58
N ARG A 195 -15.72 10.23 5.63
CA ARG A 195 -16.54 11.25 6.30
C ARG A 195 -16.29 11.26 7.80
N LEU A 196 -16.24 10.10 8.43
CA LEU A 196 -15.94 9.96 9.86
C LEU A 196 -14.53 10.43 10.18
N PHE A 197 -13.55 10.08 9.35
CA PHE A 197 -12.17 10.53 9.51
C PHE A 197 -12.05 12.06 9.43
N ARG A 198 -12.67 12.68 8.41
CA ARG A 198 -12.69 14.14 8.27
C ARG A 198 -13.34 14.83 9.46
N LYS A 199 -14.46 14.28 9.95
CA LYS A 199 -15.11 14.78 11.15
C LYS A 199 -14.18 14.67 12.37
N GLY A 200 -13.58 13.50 12.57
CA GLY A 200 -12.63 13.29 13.68
C GLY A 200 -11.44 14.22 13.64
N VAL A 201 -10.86 14.48 12.45
CA VAL A 201 -9.78 15.47 12.29
C VAL A 201 -10.26 16.87 12.65
N THR A 202 -11.47 17.26 12.24
CA THR A 202 -12.05 18.57 12.61
C THR A 202 -12.25 18.67 14.12
N ASP A 203 -12.84 17.64 14.74
CA ASP A 203 -13.08 17.61 16.18
C ASP A 203 -11.76 17.65 16.98
N PHE A 204 -10.70 17.01 16.45
CA PHE A 204 -9.37 17.07 17.05
C PHE A 204 -8.72 18.47 16.94
N ILE A 205 -8.83 19.11 15.76
CA ILE A 205 -8.32 20.49 15.56
C ILE A 205 -9.06 21.49 16.43
N ASP A 206 -10.38 21.32 16.59
CA ASP A 206 -11.23 22.17 17.42
C ASP A 206 -11.03 21.91 18.94
N GLY A 207 -10.20 20.94 19.32
CA GLY A 207 -9.94 20.58 20.72
C GLY A 207 -11.08 19.84 21.41
N LYS A 208 -12.09 19.34 20.67
CA LYS A 208 -13.18 18.51 21.19
C LYS A 208 -12.73 17.09 21.50
N GLU A 209 -11.75 16.61 20.74
CA GLU A 209 -11.09 15.32 20.94
C GLU A 209 -9.61 15.56 21.20
N SER A 210 -9.07 14.95 22.25
CA SER A 210 -7.66 15.15 22.64
C SER A 210 -6.76 13.98 22.23
N ASN A 211 -7.33 12.79 21.97
CA ASN A 211 -6.56 11.58 21.67
C ASN A 211 -6.52 11.29 20.17
N PRO A 212 -5.37 11.44 19.49
CA PRO A 212 -5.26 11.19 18.07
C PRO A 212 -5.16 9.69 17.70
N LEU A 213 -5.22 8.75 18.65
CA LEU A 213 -5.00 7.32 18.42
C LEU A 213 -5.85 6.77 17.29
N MET A 214 -7.18 6.97 17.35
CA MET A 214 -8.11 6.42 16.35
C MET A 214 -7.89 7.03 14.97
N LEU A 215 -7.49 8.30 14.91
CA LEU A 215 -7.15 8.97 13.65
C LEU A 215 -5.82 8.46 13.10
N THR A 216 -4.81 8.26 13.96
CA THR A 216 -3.49 7.73 13.56
C THR A 216 -3.63 6.33 12.97
N VAL A 217 -4.27 5.43 13.73
CA VAL A 217 -4.50 4.06 13.29
C VAL A 217 -5.41 4.02 12.07
N GLY A 218 -6.45 4.87 12.02
CA GLY A 218 -7.35 4.99 10.89
C GLY A 218 -6.64 5.40 9.60
N ALA A 219 -5.71 6.36 9.65
CA ALA A 219 -4.91 6.77 8.50
C ALA A 219 -4.02 5.61 7.98
N LEU A 220 -3.41 4.83 8.89
CA LEU A 220 -2.62 3.66 8.52
C LEU A 220 -3.47 2.53 7.90
N VAL A 221 -4.66 2.27 8.45
CA VAL A 221 -5.59 1.29 7.86
C VAL A 221 -6.05 1.74 6.47
N MET A 222 -6.22 3.05 6.23
CA MET A 222 -6.49 3.57 4.89
C MET A 222 -5.33 3.31 3.92
N CYS A 223 -4.06 3.45 4.34
CA CYS A 223 -2.92 3.08 3.50
C CYS A 223 -3.00 1.62 3.04
N PHE A 224 -3.27 0.69 3.95
CA PHE A 224 -3.40 -0.73 3.59
C PHE A 224 -4.68 -1.07 2.83
N THR A 225 -5.73 -0.26 2.94
CA THR A 225 -6.91 -0.40 2.09
C THR A 225 -6.55 -0.08 0.63
N GLU A 226 -5.76 0.95 0.39
CA GLU A 226 -5.27 1.28 -0.96
C GLU A 226 -4.29 0.21 -1.48
N THR A 227 -3.45 -0.35 -0.60
CA THR A 227 -2.59 -1.50 -0.92
C THR A 227 -3.40 -2.72 -1.36
N ALA A 228 -4.48 -3.05 -0.64
CA ALA A 228 -5.37 -4.16 -0.98
C ALA A 228 -6.08 -3.95 -2.33
N LYS A 229 -6.47 -2.72 -2.64
CA LYS A 229 -7.05 -2.32 -3.94
C LYS A 229 -6.00 -2.25 -5.06
N GLY A 230 -4.71 -2.09 -4.71
CA GLY A 230 -3.65 -1.72 -5.65
C GLY A 230 -3.76 -0.25 -6.04
N ASP A 231 -3.54 0.66 -5.09
CA ASP A 231 -3.70 2.12 -5.18
C ASP A 231 -3.47 2.71 -6.57
N MET A 232 -4.53 3.02 -7.29
CA MET A 232 -4.47 3.53 -8.66
C MET A 232 -4.37 5.07 -8.73
N ASN A 233 -4.46 5.77 -7.60
CA ASN A 233 -4.64 7.23 -7.57
C ASN A 233 -3.57 7.97 -6.77
N GLY A 234 -2.59 7.29 -6.18
CA GLY A 234 -1.53 7.87 -5.36
C GLY A 234 -2.00 8.46 -4.03
N THR A 235 -3.19 8.06 -3.56
CA THR A 235 -3.81 8.58 -2.33
C THR A 235 -3.09 8.12 -1.06
N ILE A 236 -2.28 7.08 -1.15
CA ILE A 236 -1.53 6.55 -0.01
C ILE A 236 -0.60 7.61 0.62
N PHE A 237 -0.02 8.50 -0.18
CA PHE A 237 0.86 9.54 0.35
C PHE A 237 0.09 10.60 1.17
N ASP A 238 -1.17 10.88 0.82
CA ASP A 238 -2.04 11.76 1.62
C ASP A 238 -2.36 11.12 2.98
N HIS A 239 -2.62 9.81 2.99
CA HIS A 239 -2.85 9.06 4.23
C HIS A 239 -1.59 8.95 5.09
N LEU A 240 -0.42 8.68 4.48
CA LEU A 240 0.86 8.65 5.19
C LEU A 240 1.21 10.02 5.79
N SER A 241 0.98 11.10 5.08
CA SER A 241 1.20 12.47 5.59
C SER A 241 0.32 12.78 6.80
N ALA A 242 -0.96 12.37 6.73
CA ALA A 242 -1.87 12.49 7.87
C ALA A 242 -1.41 11.63 9.04
N ALA A 243 -1.04 10.36 8.78
CA ALA A 243 -0.55 9.43 9.80
C ALA A 243 0.72 9.97 10.49
N ASN A 244 1.67 10.54 9.73
CA ASN A 244 2.89 11.15 10.26
C ASN A 244 2.56 12.24 11.30
N SER A 245 1.75 13.22 10.89
CA SER A 245 1.40 14.36 11.72
C SER A 245 0.67 13.94 13.00
N LEU A 246 -0.23 12.97 12.91
CA LEU A 246 -1.01 12.44 14.02
C LEU A 246 -0.15 11.58 14.95
N LEU A 247 0.73 10.73 14.38
CA LEU A 247 1.63 9.85 15.15
C LEU A 247 2.63 10.65 15.99
N ILE A 248 3.23 11.70 15.43
CA ILE A 248 4.12 12.58 16.20
C ILE A 248 3.37 13.14 17.41
N ARG A 249 2.15 13.63 17.22
CA ARG A 249 1.32 14.15 18.32
C ARG A 249 0.97 13.05 19.34
N LEU A 250 0.58 11.86 18.88
CA LEU A 250 0.29 10.71 19.75
C LEU A 250 1.48 10.35 20.64
N LEU A 251 2.68 10.38 20.08
CA LEU A 251 3.91 10.00 20.77
C LEU A 251 4.51 11.12 21.64
N SER A 252 4.11 12.38 21.41
CA SER A 252 4.55 13.55 22.22
C SER A 252 3.73 13.71 23.49
N HIS A 253 2.51 13.18 23.55
CA HIS A 253 1.67 13.23 24.74
C HIS A 253 1.94 12.04 25.64
N SER A 254 2.61 12.27 26.78
CA SER A 254 2.92 11.24 27.79
C SER A 254 1.69 10.69 28.52
N ASP A 255 0.56 11.40 28.46
CA ASP A 255 -0.66 11.06 29.20
C ASP A 255 -1.60 10.08 28.48
N THR A 256 -1.30 9.69 27.23
CA THR A 256 -2.13 8.71 26.53
C THR A 256 -1.77 7.31 27.02
N ALA A 257 -2.67 6.67 27.74
CA ALA A 257 -2.55 5.27 28.18
C ALA A 257 -2.69 4.28 27.00
N VAL A 258 -1.81 4.43 25.99
CA VAL A 258 -1.73 3.49 24.86
C VAL A 258 -0.90 2.29 25.28
N PRO A 259 -1.43 1.05 25.19
CA PRO A 259 -0.66 -0.15 25.48
C PRO A 259 0.64 -0.20 24.67
N LYS A 260 1.72 -0.69 25.30
CA LYS A 260 3.05 -0.76 24.66
C LYS A 260 2.99 -1.50 23.33
N ASP A 261 2.36 -2.68 23.28
CA ASP A 261 2.30 -3.51 22.08
C ASP A 261 1.56 -2.81 20.92
N LEU A 262 0.49 -2.06 21.21
CA LEU A 262 -0.19 -1.24 20.20
C LEU A 262 0.70 -0.10 19.72
N LYS A 263 1.43 0.55 20.63
CA LYS A 263 2.35 1.64 20.30
C LYS A 263 3.49 1.15 19.41
N ASP A 264 4.11 0.03 19.77
CA ASP A 264 5.18 -0.60 19.01
C ASP A 264 4.70 -1.03 17.62
N PHE A 265 3.50 -1.63 17.52
CA PHE A 265 2.88 -1.99 16.26
C PHE A 265 2.57 -0.77 15.38
N VAL A 266 2.06 0.33 15.94
CA VAL A 266 1.76 1.55 15.17
C VAL A 266 3.05 2.20 14.64
N ILE A 267 4.14 2.18 15.43
CA ILE A 267 5.46 2.65 14.99
C ILE A 267 5.98 1.76 13.84
N GLU A 268 5.91 0.44 14.00
CA GLU A 268 6.26 -0.51 12.93
C GLU A 268 5.46 -0.25 11.68
N TYR A 269 4.13 -0.17 11.81
CA TYR A 269 3.20 -0.01 10.69
C TYR A 269 3.51 1.24 9.88
N TYR A 270 3.69 2.37 10.56
CA TYR A 270 4.06 3.62 9.90
C TYR A 270 5.43 3.51 9.23
N THR A 271 6.44 3.03 9.95
CA THR A 271 7.83 2.95 9.46
C THR A 271 7.92 2.05 8.23
N TYR A 272 7.32 0.86 8.29
CA TYR A 272 7.25 -0.07 7.16
C TYR A 272 6.61 0.59 5.94
N THR A 273 5.38 1.11 6.10
CA THR A 273 4.63 1.68 4.98
C THR A 273 5.35 2.90 4.37
N ALA A 274 5.90 3.77 5.21
CA ALA A 274 6.61 4.96 4.76
C ALA A 274 7.89 4.61 3.98
N THR A 275 8.72 3.70 4.50
CA THR A 275 10.01 3.36 3.89
C THR A 275 9.84 2.62 2.56
N VAL A 276 8.97 1.59 2.50
CA VAL A 276 8.77 0.84 1.25
C VAL A 276 8.03 1.66 0.17
N SER A 277 7.28 2.70 0.56
CA SER A 277 6.62 3.61 -0.39
C SER A 277 7.58 4.62 -1.02
N MET A 278 8.79 4.81 -0.46
CA MET A 278 9.75 5.81 -1.00
C MET A 278 10.17 5.52 -2.44
N ILE A 279 10.25 4.25 -2.84
CA ILE A 279 10.59 3.87 -4.21
C ILE A 279 9.57 4.36 -5.26
N SER A 280 8.34 4.67 -4.81
CA SER A 280 7.25 5.19 -5.64
C SER A 280 7.22 6.73 -5.71
N ILE A 281 8.12 7.42 -5.00
CA ILE A 281 8.18 8.87 -4.97
C ILE A 281 9.06 9.38 -6.10
N ASP A 282 8.58 10.37 -6.84
CA ASP A 282 9.42 11.11 -7.77
C ASP A 282 10.41 12.00 -7.00
N ALA A 283 11.65 11.58 -6.98
CA ALA A 283 12.74 12.27 -6.30
C ALA A 283 12.96 13.71 -6.79
N ARG A 284 12.53 14.03 -8.03
CA ARG A 284 12.63 15.37 -8.64
C ARG A 284 11.60 16.34 -8.10
N VAL A 285 10.46 15.87 -7.61
CA VAL A 285 9.29 16.71 -7.29
C VAL A 285 9.32 17.29 -5.89
N SER A 286 9.87 16.65 -4.91
CA SER A 286 10.16 17.18 -3.57
C SER A 286 10.54 16.07 -2.59
N PRO A 287 11.57 16.23 -1.81
CA PRO A 287 11.95 15.29 -0.78
C PRO A 287 11.19 15.60 0.51
N GLN A 288 9.91 15.36 0.57
CA GLN A 288 9.29 15.20 1.87
C GLN A 288 9.67 13.81 2.36
N LEU A 289 10.74 13.75 3.15
CA LEU A 289 11.10 12.54 3.87
C LEU A 289 9.88 12.10 4.68
N LEU A 290 9.31 10.97 4.30
CA LEU A 290 8.16 10.38 4.99
C LEU A 290 8.52 9.93 6.41
N LEU A 291 9.80 9.69 6.66
CA LEU A 291 10.31 9.28 7.97
C LEU A 291 11.14 10.42 8.56
N ASN A 292 10.61 11.09 9.60
CA ASN A 292 11.35 12.11 10.32
C ASN A 292 12.25 11.49 11.40
N PHE A 293 13.20 12.28 11.90
CA PHE A 293 14.19 11.85 12.88
C PHE A 293 13.57 11.26 14.16
N ASP A 294 12.50 11.85 14.70
CA ASP A 294 11.88 11.36 15.94
C ASP A 294 11.25 9.98 15.76
N LEU A 295 10.57 9.75 14.65
CA LEU A 295 9.99 8.44 14.32
C LEU A 295 11.07 7.40 14.00
N GLU A 296 12.14 7.81 13.32
CA GLU A 296 13.29 6.95 13.09
C GLU A 296 13.93 6.49 14.41
N GLN A 297 14.15 7.41 15.35
CA GLN A 297 14.71 7.05 16.67
C GLN A 297 13.81 6.08 17.43
N ARG A 298 12.49 6.24 17.35
CA ARG A 298 11.55 5.32 17.97
C ARG A 298 11.56 3.93 17.31
N ALA A 299 11.67 3.87 15.99
CA ALA A 299 11.83 2.61 15.27
C ALA A 299 13.18 1.94 15.62
N ARG A 300 14.27 2.72 15.76
CA ARG A 300 15.57 2.21 16.25
C ARG A 300 15.49 1.68 17.69
N HIS A 301 14.63 2.24 18.53
CA HIS A 301 14.39 1.73 19.87
C HIS A 301 13.74 0.34 19.87
N LEU A 302 12.90 0.03 18.88
CA LEU A 302 12.36 -1.33 18.69
C LEU A 302 13.49 -2.33 18.38
N LEU A 303 14.48 -1.94 17.57
CA LEU A 303 15.63 -2.80 17.27
C LEU A 303 16.43 -3.19 18.53
N ALA A 304 16.56 -2.28 19.49
CA ALA A 304 17.26 -2.55 20.75
C ALA A 304 16.61 -3.67 21.58
N SER A 305 15.33 -3.99 21.32
CA SER A 305 14.59 -5.11 21.94
C SER A 305 14.48 -6.35 21.05
N GLU A 306 15.29 -6.45 19.99
CA GLU A 306 15.24 -7.55 19.01
C GLU A 306 13.83 -7.78 18.46
N TYR A 307 13.14 -6.67 18.13
CA TYR A 307 11.74 -6.68 17.71
C TYR A 307 11.59 -7.42 16.37
N VAL A 308 10.69 -8.41 16.35
CA VAL A 308 10.24 -9.07 15.13
C VAL A 308 8.78 -8.68 14.89
N GLY A 309 8.55 -7.94 13.81
CA GLY A 309 7.23 -7.42 13.49
C GLY A 309 6.44 -8.27 12.51
N ASN A 310 5.15 -8.02 12.41
CA ASN A 310 4.27 -8.69 11.45
C ASN A 310 4.19 -7.98 10.07
N LEU A 311 4.93 -6.89 9.89
CA LEU A 311 5.11 -6.18 8.63
C LEU A 311 6.58 -6.15 8.25
N SER A 312 7.43 -5.72 9.17
CA SER A 312 8.87 -5.56 8.99
C SER A 312 9.68 -6.84 9.25
N GLY A 313 9.05 -7.92 9.71
CA GLY A 313 9.77 -9.14 10.08
C GLY A 313 10.93 -8.86 11.03
N CYS A 314 12.09 -9.46 10.77
CA CYS A 314 13.35 -9.16 11.46
C CYS A 314 14.22 -8.13 10.70
N TRP A 315 13.74 -7.58 9.58
CA TRP A 315 14.51 -6.69 8.69
C TRP A 315 14.18 -5.20 8.85
N LEU A 316 13.59 -4.78 9.98
CA LEU A 316 13.32 -3.37 10.28
C LEU A 316 14.57 -2.50 10.17
N GLU A 317 15.73 -2.99 10.59
CA GLU A 317 17.00 -2.28 10.47
C GLU A 317 17.34 -1.95 9.01
N LEU A 318 17.15 -2.90 8.09
CA LEU A 318 17.35 -2.69 6.66
C LEU A 318 16.40 -1.61 6.12
N LEU A 319 15.13 -1.63 6.53
CA LEU A 319 14.15 -0.63 6.10
C LEU A 319 14.57 0.79 6.50
N LEU A 320 15.19 0.95 7.66
CA LEU A 320 15.68 2.25 8.14
C LEU A 320 16.88 2.80 7.34
N LEU A 321 17.50 1.99 6.48
CA LEU A 321 18.54 2.44 5.54
C LEU A 321 17.96 2.96 4.22
N ILE A 322 16.71 2.64 3.88
CA ILE A 322 16.07 3.07 2.62
C ILE A 322 16.11 4.60 2.44
N PRO A 323 15.78 5.43 3.46
CA PRO A 323 15.86 6.89 3.31
C PRO A 323 17.26 7.39 2.94
N CYS A 324 18.31 6.82 3.54
CA CYS A 324 19.69 7.21 3.24
C CYS A 324 20.11 6.80 1.81
N ILE A 325 19.69 5.61 1.35
CA ILE A 325 19.94 5.17 -0.02
C ILE A 325 19.16 6.05 -1.01
N PHE A 326 17.91 6.39 -0.68
CA PHE A 326 17.08 7.25 -1.50
C PHE A 326 17.70 8.66 -1.63
N ASP A 327 18.16 9.25 -0.53
CA ASP A 327 18.83 10.55 -0.56
C ASP A 327 20.11 10.53 -1.40
N LEU A 328 20.89 9.44 -1.30
CA LEU A 328 22.08 9.25 -2.13
C LEU A 328 21.72 9.16 -3.62
N GLY A 329 20.74 8.34 -3.99
CA GLY A 329 20.40 8.07 -5.39
C GLY A 329 19.67 9.23 -6.08
N ARG A 330 18.83 9.99 -5.37
CA ARG A 330 18.07 11.10 -5.96
C ARG A 330 18.95 12.20 -6.54
N GLU A 331 20.16 12.40 -6.00
CA GLU A 331 21.10 13.39 -6.53
C GLU A 331 21.51 13.07 -7.97
N PHE A 332 21.53 11.80 -8.34
CA PHE A 332 21.89 11.35 -9.70
C PHE A 332 20.69 11.30 -10.62
N MET A 333 19.48 11.05 -10.11
CA MET A 333 18.24 11.06 -10.89
C MET A 333 17.86 12.47 -11.40
N MET A 334 18.18 13.52 -10.64
CA MET A 334 17.80 14.90 -10.98
C MET A 334 18.49 15.44 -12.24
N HIS A 335 19.55 14.80 -12.71
CA HIS A 335 20.37 15.29 -13.81
C HIS A 335 20.18 14.52 -15.12
N ASP A 336 19.58 13.35 -15.08
CA ASP A 336 19.33 12.53 -16.27
C ASP A 336 18.07 12.97 -17.06
N GLY A 337 17.31 13.95 -16.58
CA GLY A 337 16.00 14.34 -17.09
C GLY A 337 15.89 15.72 -17.76
N ASP A 338 16.92 16.58 -17.73
CA ASP A 338 16.81 17.96 -18.21
C ASP A 338 17.12 18.11 -19.72
N GLY A 339 17.00 17.02 -20.49
CA GLY A 339 17.27 17.01 -21.94
C GLY A 339 16.13 17.46 -22.86
N ASP A 340 14.92 17.71 -22.34
CA ASP A 340 13.74 18.12 -23.15
C ASP A 340 13.27 19.55 -22.83
N GLY A 341 14.15 20.54 -22.98
CA GLY A 341 13.79 21.95 -22.98
C GLY A 341 14.31 22.60 -24.26
N ASP A 342 13.39 22.92 -25.18
CA ASP A 342 13.62 23.85 -26.29
C ASP A 342 14.23 25.16 -25.79
N ASP A 343 15.55 25.28 -25.81
CA ASP A 343 16.20 26.59 -25.85
C ASP A 343 17.34 26.53 -26.91
N HIS A 344 16.96 26.98 -28.09
CA HIS A 344 17.89 27.43 -29.11
C HIS A 344 18.75 28.56 -28.56
N GLU A 345 20.03 28.43 -28.80
CA GLU A 345 21.10 29.42 -28.92
C GLU A 345 22.16 29.46 -27.81
N HIS A 346 23.34 29.05 -28.24
CA HIS A 346 24.67 29.39 -27.77
C HIS A 346 25.22 28.68 -26.52
N GLY A 347 26.03 27.68 -26.80
CA GLY A 347 27.04 27.17 -25.89
C GLY A 347 27.14 25.65 -25.91
N HIS A 348 28.14 25.10 -26.60
CA HIS A 348 28.54 23.70 -26.49
C HIS A 348 29.02 23.37 -25.07
N GLY A 349 28.11 23.28 -24.12
CA GLY A 349 28.34 22.67 -22.83
C GLY A 349 27.95 21.20 -22.95
N HIS A 350 28.90 20.31 -23.18
CA HIS A 350 28.69 18.88 -22.93
C HIS A 350 28.23 18.73 -21.47
N HIS A 351 26.98 18.40 -21.23
CA HIS A 351 26.49 17.95 -19.92
C HIS A 351 27.26 16.66 -19.58
N GLN A 352 28.37 16.82 -18.84
CA GLN A 352 29.07 15.66 -18.31
C GLN A 352 28.19 15.06 -17.21
N PRO A 353 27.93 13.74 -17.26
CA PRO A 353 27.21 13.07 -16.21
C PRO A 353 27.89 13.36 -14.86
N ARG A 354 27.09 13.70 -13.85
CA ARG A 354 27.60 14.03 -12.52
C ARG A 354 28.43 12.88 -11.98
N ARG A 355 29.65 13.16 -11.60
CA ARG A 355 30.52 12.18 -10.94
C ARG A 355 30.23 12.19 -9.44
N PRO A 356 30.14 11.01 -8.78
CA PRO A 356 30.01 10.95 -7.35
C PRO A 356 31.14 11.71 -6.64
N THR A 357 30.78 12.47 -5.61
CA THR A 357 31.72 13.14 -4.72
C THR A 357 32.38 12.12 -3.77
N ALA A 358 33.46 12.52 -3.09
CA ALA A 358 34.07 11.69 -2.06
C ALA A 358 33.09 11.33 -0.93
N ASP A 359 32.19 12.27 -0.57
CA ASP A 359 31.16 12.05 0.44
C ASP A 359 30.10 11.04 -0.02
N ASN A 360 29.68 11.10 -1.30
CA ASN A 360 28.78 10.09 -1.87
C ASN A 360 29.40 8.70 -1.83
N ILE A 361 30.68 8.57 -2.17
CA ILE A 361 31.42 7.29 -2.15
C ILE A 361 31.58 6.78 -0.72
N ALA A 362 31.89 7.66 0.23
CA ALA A 362 32.00 7.29 1.64
C ALA A 362 30.64 6.83 2.22
N MET A 363 29.55 7.54 1.90
CA MET A 363 28.19 7.16 2.30
C MET A 363 27.80 5.81 1.68
N TYR A 364 28.04 5.63 0.38
CA TYR A 364 27.80 4.36 -0.32
C TYR A 364 28.53 3.20 0.35
N GLY A 365 29.84 3.35 0.62
CA GLY A 365 30.64 2.31 1.29
C GLY A 365 30.15 2.01 2.71
N SER A 366 29.74 3.03 3.45
CA SER A 366 29.16 2.87 4.80
C SER A 366 27.86 2.08 4.76
N LEU A 367 26.93 2.44 3.84
CA LEU A 367 25.66 1.74 3.66
C LEU A 367 25.86 0.30 3.21
N GLN A 368 26.77 0.07 2.26
CA GLN A 368 27.13 -1.28 1.82
C GLN A 368 27.61 -2.13 2.99
N CYS A 369 28.53 -1.61 3.82
CA CYS A 369 29.01 -2.33 4.99
C CYS A 369 27.89 -2.64 6.00
N GLN A 370 26.97 -1.71 6.23
CA GLN A 370 25.84 -1.93 7.14
C GLN A 370 24.92 -3.04 6.61
N ILE A 371 24.53 -2.99 5.33
CA ILE A 371 23.67 -4.01 4.73
C ILE A 371 24.36 -5.38 4.74
N MET A 372 25.66 -5.45 4.38
CA MET A 372 26.37 -6.72 4.33
C MET A 372 26.61 -7.35 5.71
N ARG A 373 26.74 -6.54 6.76
CA ARG A 373 26.90 -7.03 8.14
C ARG A 373 25.62 -7.44 8.81
N TRP A 374 24.48 -7.01 8.25
CA TRP A 374 23.19 -7.35 8.82
C TRP A 374 22.93 -8.86 8.74
N GLU A 375 22.48 -9.43 9.85
CA GLU A 375 22.13 -10.84 9.97
C GLU A 375 20.74 -10.99 10.60
N PRO A 376 19.89 -11.90 10.09
CA PRO A 376 18.62 -12.23 10.75
C PRO A 376 18.87 -12.76 12.17
N TYR A 377 17.97 -12.49 13.09
CA TYR A 377 18.06 -13.03 14.45
C TYR A 377 18.06 -14.56 14.45
N ALA A 378 18.84 -15.18 15.32
CA ALA A 378 19.03 -16.64 15.37
C ALA A 378 17.75 -17.42 15.75
N PHE A 379 16.77 -16.76 16.37
CA PHE A 379 15.53 -17.38 16.84
C PHE A 379 14.36 -17.29 15.85
N VAL A 380 14.52 -16.67 14.68
CA VAL A 380 13.44 -16.56 13.69
C VAL A 380 13.21 -17.87 12.94
N THR A 381 11.99 -18.03 12.39
CA THR A 381 11.67 -19.21 11.57
C THR A 381 12.45 -19.21 10.25
N PRO A 382 12.61 -20.37 9.60
CA PRO A 382 13.31 -20.45 8.31
C PRO A 382 12.71 -19.53 7.23
N GLU A 383 11.40 -19.36 7.23
CA GLU A 383 10.71 -18.48 6.27
C GLU A 383 11.05 -17.00 6.52
N VAL A 384 11.09 -16.58 7.80
CA VAL A 384 11.49 -15.22 8.18
C VAL A 384 12.96 -14.98 7.87
N PHE A 385 13.81 -15.97 8.09
CA PHE A 385 15.23 -15.92 7.72
C PHE A 385 15.39 -15.70 6.21
N LEU A 386 14.73 -16.53 5.39
CA LEU A 386 14.80 -16.42 3.93
C LEU A 386 14.28 -15.06 3.43
N ALA A 387 13.16 -14.60 3.99
CA ALA A 387 12.59 -13.28 3.65
C ALA A 387 13.56 -12.14 4.00
N GLY A 388 14.22 -12.20 5.16
CA GLY A 388 15.25 -11.24 5.56
C GLY A 388 16.43 -11.22 4.58
N ARG A 389 16.90 -12.40 4.14
CA ARG A 389 17.96 -12.50 3.12
C ARG A 389 17.51 -11.93 1.76
N ILE A 390 16.26 -12.16 1.35
CA ILE A 390 15.71 -11.55 0.13
C ILE A 390 15.72 -10.02 0.26
N PHE A 391 15.28 -9.47 1.41
CA PHE A 391 15.36 -8.03 1.67
C PHE A 391 16.80 -7.52 1.62
N GLN A 392 17.75 -8.21 2.21
CA GLN A 392 19.17 -7.83 2.20
C GLN A 392 19.70 -7.72 0.77
N GLN A 393 19.44 -8.70 -0.10
CA GLN A 393 19.89 -8.66 -1.50
C GLN A 393 19.20 -7.54 -2.29
N ALA A 394 17.90 -7.34 -2.07
CA ALA A 394 17.18 -6.22 -2.68
C ALA A 394 17.73 -4.86 -2.25
N MET A 395 18.09 -4.71 -0.96
CA MET A 395 18.74 -3.50 -0.45
C MET A 395 20.11 -3.25 -1.09
N LEU A 396 20.92 -4.31 -1.29
CA LEU A 396 22.18 -4.22 -2.02
C LEU A 396 21.94 -3.78 -3.47
N LEU A 397 20.96 -4.34 -4.18
CA LEU A 397 20.61 -3.95 -5.53
C LEU A 397 20.16 -2.48 -5.60
N TYR A 398 19.33 -2.05 -4.64
CA TYR A 398 18.88 -0.66 -4.56
C TYR A 398 20.05 0.30 -4.35
N LEU A 399 21.00 -0.06 -3.51
CA LEU A 399 22.23 0.70 -3.28
C LEU A 399 23.17 0.66 -4.50
N PHE A 400 23.43 -0.52 -5.07
CA PHE A 400 24.37 -0.68 -6.18
C PHE A 400 23.94 0.11 -7.43
N THR A 401 22.66 0.30 -7.62
CA THR A 401 22.10 1.06 -8.75
C THR A 401 21.93 2.56 -8.46
N SER A 402 22.20 3.03 -7.22
CA SER A 402 21.90 4.41 -6.81
C SER A 402 22.80 5.49 -7.45
N LEU A 403 24.04 5.18 -7.79
CA LEU A 403 25.00 6.15 -8.34
C LEU A 403 24.91 6.35 -9.86
N GLY A 404 23.86 5.81 -10.48
CA GLY A 404 23.56 5.99 -11.91
C GLY A 404 24.38 5.11 -12.85
N SER A 405 23.95 5.06 -14.11
CA SER A 405 24.56 4.22 -15.16
C SER A 405 25.99 4.59 -15.52
N SER A 406 26.36 5.86 -15.31
CA SER A 406 27.72 6.37 -15.60
C SER A 406 28.75 5.83 -14.63
N PHE A 407 28.41 5.69 -13.36
CA PHE A 407 29.28 5.08 -12.35
C PHE A 407 29.46 3.59 -12.64
N SER A 408 28.38 2.88 -12.95
CA SER A 408 28.40 1.46 -13.29
C SER A 408 29.32 1.17 -14.48
N ARG A 409 29.32 2.02 -15.51
CA ARG A 409 30.20 1.88 -16.68
C ARG A 409 31.67 2.17 -16.38
N ALA A 410 31.95 3.12 -15.48
CA ALA A 410 33.31 3.48 -15.09
C ALA A 410 33.95 2.43 -14.15
N ALA A 411 33.18 1.62 -13.45
CA ALA A 411 33.63 0.65 -12.44
C ALA A 411 34.08 -0.71 -12.99
N ASN A 412 34.37 -0.80 -14.31
CA ASN A 412 35.10 -1.90 -14.96
C ASN A 412 34.60 -3.33 -14.62
N GLY A 413 33.34 -3.62 -14.79
CA GLY A 413 32.79 -4.99 -14.66
C GLY A 413 32.68 -5.53 -13.22
N MET A 414 33.45 -5.04 -12.26
CA MET A 414 33.34 -5.46 -10.86
C MET A 414 32.00 -5.08 -10.25
N HIS A 415 31.52 -3.88 -10.54
CA HIS A 415 30.24 -3.40 -10.05
C HIS A 415 29.07 -4.19 -10.65
N GLN A 416 29.15 -4.50 -11.94
CA GLN A 416 28.17 -5.36 -12.61
C GLN A 416 28.14 -6.77 -12.00
N ALA A 417 29.31 -7.33 -11.66
CA ALA A 417 29.40 -8.64 -10.99
C ALA A 417 28.75 -8.63 -9.60
N LEU A 418 28.81 -7.51 -8.85
CA LEU A 418 28.09 -7.36 -7.58
C LEU A 418 26.57 -7.36 -7.76
N ILE A 419 26.08 -6.67 -8.78
CA ILE A 419 24.65 -6.64 -9.13
C ILE A 419 24.19 -8.06 -9.52
N GLU A 420 24.93 -8.74 -10.40
CA GLU A 420 24.61 -10.11 -10.84
C GLU A 420 24.63 -11.10 -9.67
N SER A 421 25.63 -11.00 -8.78
CA SER A 421 25.70 -11.82 -7.57
C SER A 421 24.48 -11.62 -6.67
N ALA A 422 24.09 -10.37 -6.42
CA ALA A 422 22.93 -10.05 -5.59
C ALA A 422 21.62 -10.57 -6.22
N ILE A 423 21.46 -10.48 -7.54
CA ILE A 423 20.32 -11.06 -8.27
C ILE A 423 20.29 -12.59 -8.09
N VAL A 424 21.42 -13.27 -8.32
CA VAL A 424 21.52 -14.73 -8.21
C VAL A 424 21.17 -15.19 -6.80
N GLU A 425 21.68 -14.52 -5.78
CA GLU A 425 21.38 -14.84 -4.39
C GLU A 425 19.91 -14.59 -4.04
N ALA A 426 19.36 -13.44 -4.42
CA ALA A 426 17.94 -13.13 -4.20
C ALA A 426 17.03 -14.20 -4.83
N MET A 427 17.29 -14.55 -6.09
CA MET A 427 16.52 -15.58 -6.80
C MET A 427 16.71 -16.97 -6.16
N SER A 428 17.90 -17.28 -5.63
CA SER A 428 18.15 -18.52 -4.89
C SER A 428 17.30 -18.60 -3.62
N TYR A 429 17.23 -17.52 -2.82
CA TYR A 429 16.38 -17.48 -1.63
C TYR A 429 14.88 -17.53 -1.98
N LEU A 430 14.47 -16.83 -3.05
CA LEU A 430 13.10 -16.90 -3.54
C LEU A 430 12.69 -18.33 -3.96
N ARG A 431 13.56 -19.11 -4.59
CA ARG A 431 13.29 -20.51 -4.94
C ARG A 431 13.11 -21.41 -3.73
N GLN A 432 13.83 -21.15 -2.63
CA GLN A 432 13.72 -21.91 -1.39
C GLN A 432 12.44 -21.57 -0.61
N LEU A 433 11.86 -20.38 -0.83
CA LEU A 433 10.66 -19.93 -0.15
C LEU A 433 9.42 -20.23 -1.00
N SER A 434 8.48 -21.05 -0.51
CA SER A 434 7.22 -21.31 -1.22
C SER A 434 6.41 -20.02 -1.40
N ALA A 435 5.86 -19.79 -2.60
CA ALA A 435 5.06 -18.61 -2.92
C ALA A 435 3.72 -18.52 -2.16
N THR A 436 3.29 -19.62 -1.52
CA THR A 436 2.02 -19.70 -0.78
C THR A 436 2.16 -19.42 0.71
N VAL A 437 3.39 -19.33 1.23
CA VAL A 437 3.63 -19.03 2.65
C VAL A 437 3.36 -17.55 2.94
N ARG A 438 2.73 -17.26 4.08
CA ARG A 438 2.26 -15.90 4.47
C ARG A 438 3.32 -14.82 4.37
N ILE A 439 4.58 -15.15 4.66
CA ILE A 439 5.68 -14.18 4.61
C ILE A 439 5.78 -13.45 3.26
N ASN A 440 5.28 -14.05 2.18
CA ASN A 440 5.27 -13.42 0.86
C ASN A 440 4.35 -12.18 0.79
N SER A 441 3.41 -11.99 1.72
CA SER A 441 2.58 -10.79 1.72
C SER A 441 3.41 -9.50 1.92
N GLY A 442 4.56 -9.59 2.57
CA GLY A 442 5.51 -8.48 2.74
C GLY A 442 6.62 -8.39 1.68
N LEU A 443 6.62 -9.23 0.62
CA LEU A 443 7.75 -9.30 -0.32
C LEU A 443 7.54 -8.50 -1.63
N CYS A 444 6.48 -7.71 -1.77
CA CYS A 444 6.26 -6.94 -3.00
C CYS A 444 7.42 -5.97 -3.30
N TRP A 445 7.92 -5.25 -2.28
CA TRP A 445 9.03 -4.32 -2.44
C TRP A 445 10.32 -5.01 -2.90
N PRO A 446 10.87 -6.04 -2.22
CA PRO A 446 12.09 -6.68 -2.69
C PRO A 446 11.92 -7.39 -4.04
N ILE A 447 10.76 -7.96 -4.33
CA ILE A 447 10.48 -8.55 -5.65
C ILE A 447 10.47 -7.49 -6.74
N ALA A 448 9.91 -6.29 -6.49
CA ALA A 448 9.94 -5.18 -7.44
C ALA A 448 11.37 -4.70 -7.70
N VAL A 449 12.20 -4.56 -6.66
CA VAL A 449 13.61 -4.17 -6.80
C VAL A 449 14.39 -5.20 -7.61
N VAL A 450 14.34 -6.48 -7.22
CA VAL A 450 15.03 -7.57 -7.94
C VAL A 450 14.53 -7.67 -9.37
N GLY A 451 13.20 -7.70 -9.56
CA GLY A 451 12.56 -7.85 -10.86
C GLY A 451 12.89 -6.71 -11.82
N SER A 452 13.04 -5.48 -11.31
CA SER A 452 13.42 -4.32 -12.13
C SER A 452 14.82 -4.44 -12.75
N CYS A 453 15.68 -5.27 -12.18
CA CYS A 453 17.04 -5.53 -12.66
C CYS A 453 17.14 -6.69 -13.67
N LEU A 454 16.03 -7.35 -14.02
CA LEU A 454 16.01 -8.57 -14.84
C LEU A 454 15.69 -8.32 -16.33
N ALA A 455 16.07 -7.19 -16.90
CA ALA A 455 15.72 -6.84 -18.28
C ALA A 455 16.17 -7.89 -19.33
N ASP A 456 17.30 -8.58 -19.11
CA ASP A 456 17.90 -9.52 -20.06
C ASP A 456 17.67 -11.00 -19.77
N SER A 457 16.94 -11.34 -18.72
CA SER A 457 16.78 -12.75 -18.29
C SER A 457 15.33 -13.23 -18.34
N GLU A 458 14.89 -13.68 -19.52
CA GLU A 458 13.53 -14.21 -19.70
C GLU A 458 13.21 -15.38 -18.75
N GLN A 459 14.18 -16.22 -18.44
CA GLN A 459 14.00 -17.33 -17.50
C GLN A 459 13.63 -16.81 -16.11
N GLN A 460 14.37 -15.84 -15.58
CA GLN A 460 14.13 -15.28 -14.24
C GLN A 460 12.85 -14.43 -14.22
N GLN A 461 12.54 -13.73 -15.31
CA GLN A 461 11.27 -13.02 -15.49
C GLN A 461 10.09 -14.01 -15.39
N ASN A 462 10.17 -15.16 -16.06
CA ASN A 462 9.14 -16.21 -16.01
C ASN A 462 8.99 -16.80 -14.60
N GLU A 463 10.09 -16.98 -13.86
CA GLU A 463 10.05 -17.43 -12.47
C GLU A 463 9.30 -16.41 -11.58
N LEU A 464 9.60 -15.10 -11.70
CA LEU A 464 8.91 -14.06 -10.95
C LEU A 464 7.44 -13.90 -11.36
N ARG A 465 7.14 -14.04 -12.67
CA ARG A 465 5.77 -14.05 -13.20
C ARG A 465 4.93 -15.15 -12.56
N LEU A 466 5.46 -16.36 -12.52
CA LEU A 466 4.80 -17.50 -11.88
C LEU A 466 4.61 -17.27 -10.37
N ARG A 467 5.66 -16.76 -9.69
CA ARG A 467 5.60 -16.47 -8.26
C ARG A 467 4.53 -15.43 -7.93
N LEU A 468 4.56 -14.26 -8.59
CA LEU A 468 3.58 -13.20 -8.34
C LEU A 468 2.16 -13.64 -8.68
N THR A 469 1.97 -14.40 -9.77
CA THR A 469 0.66 -14.98 -10.09
C THR A 469 0.17 -15.92 -8.98
N THR A 470 1.05 -16.74 -8.43
CA THR A 470 0.72 -17.64 -7.32
C THR A 470 0.38 -16.83 -6.06
N MET A 471 1.15 -15.77 -5.75
CA MET A 471 0.88 -14.88 -4.62
C MET A 471 -0.48 -14.17 -4.76
N VAL A 472 -0.80 -13.63 -5.95
CA VAL A 472 -2.12 -13.01 -6.24
C VAL A 472 -3.25 -13.99 -5.99
N ASN A 473 -3.13 -15.22 -6.48
CA ASN A 473 -4.17 -16.25 -6.30
C ASN A 473 -4.30 -16.70 -4.83
N THR A 474 -3.20 -16.70 -4.09
CA THR A 474 -3.18 -17.14 -2.68
C THR A 474 -3.72 -16.05 -1.75
N PHE A 475 -3.17 -14.84 -1.85
CA PHE A 475 -3.44 -13.75 -0.90
C PHE A 475 -4.54 -12.80 -1.37
N GLY A 476 -4.70 -12.60 -2.68
CA GLY A 476 -5.74 -11.72 -3.22
C GLY A 476 -5.50 -10.24 -2.93
N LEU A 477 -4.25 -9.79 -2.96
CA LEU A 477 -3.87 -8.39 -2.75
C LEU A 477 -3.57 -7.68 -4.07
N GLY A 478 -4.14 -6.49 -4.25
CA GLY A 478 -4.05 -5.72 -5.49
C GLY A 478 -2.63 -5.24 -5.81
N ASN A 479 -1.84 -4.92 -4.79
CA ASN A 479 -0.44 -4.50 -4.97
C ASN A 479 0.41 -5.60 -5.63
N MET A 480 0.16 -6.89 -5.34
CA MET A 480 0.89 -8.00 -5.97
C MET A 480 0.62 -8.07 -7.48
N GLN A 481 -0.64 -7.92 -7.89
CA GLN A 481 -1.02 -7.89 -9.31
C GLN A 481 -0.42 -6.66 -10.01
N ARG A 482 -0.44 -5.51 -9.35
CA ARG A 482 0.14 -4.27 -9.88
C ARG A 482 1.66 -4.34 -9.98
N THR A 483 2.32 -4.99 -9.01
CA THR A 483 3.77 -5.25 -9.08
C THR A 483 4.11 -6.09 -10.32
N LEU A 484 3.34 -7.14 -10.61
CA LEU A 484 3.54 -7.91 -11.83
C LEU A 484 3.35 -7.06 -13.09
N LEU A 485 2.26 -6.28 -13.16
CA LEU A 485 1.99 -5.39 -14.28
C LEU A 485 3.13 -4.36 -14.50
N LEU A 486 3.64 -3.79 -13.43
CA LEU A 486 4.76 -2.85 -13.48
C LEU A 486 6.02 -3.54 -14.04
N LEU A 487 6.36 -4.72 -13.53
CA LEU A 487 7.54 -5.46 -13.99
C LEU A 487 7.43 -5.87 -15.46
N GLU A 488 6.24 -6.27 -15.94
CA GLU A 488 6.00 -6.54 -17.37
C GLU A 488 6.30 -5.32 -18.25
N HIS A 489 5.99 -4.13 -17.78
CA HIS A 489 6.35 -2.91 -18.50
C HIS A 489 7.84 -2.59 -18.40
N MET A 490 8.46 -2.81 -17.24
CA MET A 490 9.90 -2.58 -17.06
C MET A 490 10.76 -3.53 -17.90
N TRP A 491 10.35 -4.78 -18.07
CA TRP A 491 11.06 -5.76 -18.92
C TRP A 491 10.98 -5.43 -20.41
N GLN A 492 10.10 -4.53 -20.83
CA GLN A 492 10.01 -4.03 -22.21
C GLN A 492 10.85 -2.76 -22.44
N THR A 493 11.43 -2.19 -21.37
CA THR A 493 12.26 -0.98 -21.49
C THR A 493 13.71 -1.33 -21.86
N PRO A 494 14.45 -0.42 -22.51
CA PRO A 494 15.87 -0.64 -22.81
C PRO A 494 16.68 -0.96 -21.54
N LEU A 495 17.70 -1.82 -21.67
CA LEU A 495 18.56 -2.22 -20.56
C LEU A 495 19.19 -1.02 -19.82
N ALA A 496 19.51 0.06 -20.54
CA ALA A 496 20.05 1.28 -19.95
C ALA A 496 19.09 1.96 -18.95
N GLU A 497 17.81 1.63 -19.04
CA GLU A 497 16.74 2.13 -18.17
C GLU A 497 16.26 1.07 -17.16
N ALA A 498 16.90 -0.10 -17.11
CA ALA A 498 16.58 -1.14 -16.13
C ALA A 498 17.03 -0.72 -14.73
N GLY A 499 16.28 -1.18 -13.72
CA GLY A 499 16.64 -0.98 -12.32
C GLY A 499 15.60 -0.23 -11.51
N PRO A 500 15.73 -0.28 -10.17
CA PRO A 500 14.71 0.20 -9.24
C PRO A 500 14.50 1.73 -9.28
N TRP A 501 15.48 2.50 -9.70
CA TRP A 501 15.39 3.96 -9.81
C TRP A 501 14.48 4.45 -10.94
N ASN A 502 14.12 3.57 -11.88
CA ASN A 502 13.17 3.86 -12.94
C ASN A 502 11.73 3.43 -12.62
N ILE A 503 11.50 2.74 -11.50
CA ILE A 503 10.16 2.29 -11.07
C ILE A 503 9.17 3.45 -11.06
N CYS A 504 9.49 4.54 -10.37
CA CYS A 504 8.61 5.70 -10.28
C CYS A 504 8.30 6.32 -11.66
N ARG A 505 9.29 6.40 -12.55
CA ARG A 505 9.12 6.92 -13.92
C ARG A 505 8.17 6.04 -14.72
N VAL A 506 8.35 4.72 -14.69
CA VAL A 506 7.46 3.78 -15.39
C VAL A 506 6.05 3.82 -14.79
N MET A 507 5.92 3.92 -13.48
CA MET A 507 4.63 4.10 -12.81
C MET A 507 3.89 5.35 -13.32
N GLN A 508 4.60 6.49 -13.45
CA GLN A 508 4.05 7.74 -13.97
C GLN A 508 3.66 7.63 -15.45
N GLN A 509 4.53 7.06 -16.29
CA GLN A 509 4.27 6.89 -17.72
C GLN A 509 3.07 5.99 -18.01
N LYS A 510 2.93 4.92 -17.24
CA LYS A 510 1.86 3.91 -17.40
C LYS A 510 0.63 4.20 -16.55
N GLN A 511 0.66 5.27 -15.73
CA GLN A 511 -0.41 5.62 -14.79
C GLN A 511 -0.75 4.46 -13.84
N ILE A 512 0.27 3.72 -13.43
CA ILE A 512 0.19 2.63 -12.47
C ILE A 512 0.73 3.15 -11.14
N TRP A 513 -0.13 3.26 -10.13
CA TRP A 513 0.28 3.69 -8.80
C TRP A 513 0.21 2.51 -7.85
N ILE A 514 1.32 2.21 -7.18
CA ILE A 514 1.47 1.04 -6.31
C ILE A 514 2.02 1.49 -4.97
N SER A 515 1.46 0.94 -3.90
CA SER A 515 2.14 0.83 -2.63
C SER A 515 2.72 -0.59 -2.53
N PHE A 516 3.99 -0.67 -2.27
CA PHE A 516 4.68 -1.96 -2.07
C PHE A 516 4.56 -2.46 -0.62
N ALA A 517 3.76 -1.76 0.21
CA ALA A 517 3.48 -2.13 1.59
C ALA A 517 2.58 -3.36 1.70
#